data_24038f95d37074cee142c192bfda42c2
#
_entry.id   24038f95d37074cee142c192bfda42c2
#
_cell.length_a   1.000
_cell.length_b   1.000
_cell.length_c   1.000
_cell.angle_alpha   90.00
_cell.angle_beta   90.00
_cell.angle_gamma   90.00
#
_symmetry.space_group_name_H-M   'P 1'
#
loop_
_entity.id
_entity.type
_entity.pdbx_description
1 polymer ?
#
loop_
_entity_poly.entity_id
_entity_poly.type
_entity_poly.pdbx_seq_one_letter_code
_entity_poly.pdbx_strand_id
1 'polypeptide(L)'
;MTKYLKLYILFLFFSITGFSQISKVHYIPPLTNNKSLSGGSSIPLDQYMYLSTPSENNVTVTITPLNGDSPTTYNNLSNGNPIRYDIGSSWSGTNYVPSQLFVDHETTGGDTALNAGFVVEADCPIYVSIRYN
;
A
#
# COMPACT_ATOMS: atom_id res chain seq x y z
N MET A 1 26.56 -41.38 4.01
CA MET A 1 25.41 -40.84 4.76
C MET A 1 25.53 -39.37 5.15
N THR A 2 26.70 -38.86 5.47
CA THR A 2 26.90 -37.46 5.94
C THR A 2 26.77 -36.35 4.85
N LYS A 3 27.00 -36.63 3.56
CA LYS A 3 26.90 -35.61 2.50
C LYS A 3 25.45 -35.19 2.23
N TYR A 4 24.51 -36.11 2.25
CA TYR A 4 23.10 -35.83 2.01
C TYR A 4 22.44 -35.12 3.17
N LEU A 5 22.87 -35.38 4.41
CA LEU A 5 22.37 -34.70 5.60
C LEU A 5 22.65 -33.19 5.57
N LYS A 6 23.88 -32.80 5.11
CA LYS A 6 24.25 -31.38 4.97
C LYS A 6 23.42 -30.67 3.90
N LEU A 7 23.07 -31.38 2.81
CA LEU A 7 22.25 -30.83 1.75
C LEU A 7 20.78 -30.64 2.23
N TYR A 8 20.25 -31.58 3.02
CA TYR A 8 18.91 -31.47 3.63
C TYR A 8 18.83 -30.28 4.60
N ILE A 9 19.83 -30.11 5.44
CA ILE A 9 19.89 -28.96 6.37
C ILE A 9 19.96 -27.64 5.62
N LEU A 10 20.74 -27.56 4.55
CA LEU A 10 20.82 -26.37 3.70
C LEU A 10 19.47 -26.03 3.04
N PHE A 11 18.74 -27.05 2.57
CA PHE A 11 17.41 -26.87 1.97
C PHE A 11 16.35 -26.40 2.99
N LEU A 12 16.47 -26.86 4.24
CA LEU A 12 15.57 -26.46 5.33
C LEU A 12 15.72 -24.95 5.67
N PHE A 13 16.93 -24.42 5.59
CA PHE A 13 17.19 -22.99 5.82
C PHE A 13 16.67 -22.08 4.70
N PHE A 14 16.58 -22.57 3.47
CA PHE A 14 16.03 -21.80 2.34
C PHE A 14 14.51 -21.68 2.36
N SER A 15 13.82 -22.53 3.09
CA SER A 15 12.34 -22.52 3.17
C SER A 15 11.78 -21.44 4.09
N ILE A 16 12.60 -20.74 4.87
CA ILE A 16 12.15 -19.81 5.92
C ILE A 16 12.03 -18.36 5.41
N THR A 17 12.49 -18.04 4.19
CA THR A 17 12.57 -16.67 3.70
C THR A 17 11.35 -16.16 2.92
N GLY A 18 10.26 -16.93 2.87
CA GLY A 18 9.08 -16.62 2.02
C GLY A 18 8.02 -15.67 2.60
N PHE A 19 8.16 -15.17 3.83
CA PHE A 19 7.07 -14.42 4.50
C PHE A 19 7.24 -12.89 4.55
N SER A 20 8.00 -12.32 3.65
CA SER A 20 8.39 -10.91 3.72
C SER A 20 7.28 -9.89 3.34
N GLN A 21 6.11 -10.32 2.90
CA GLN A 21 5.06 -9.40 2.42
C GLN A 21 3.84 -9.27 3.34
N ILE A 22 3.78 -10.04 4.41
CA ILE A 22 2.67 -10.02 5.35
C ILE A 22 3.12 -9.40 6.67
N SER A 23 2.44 -8.35 7.11
CA SER A 23 2.79 -7.59 8.32
C SER A 23 1.54 -7.05 9.01
N LYS A 24 1.68 -6.65 10.28
CA LYS A 24 0.64 -5.91 11.01
C LYS A 24 0.70 -4.42 10.75
N VAL A 25 1.82 -3.91 10.27
CA VAL A 25 2.02 -2.49 9.98
C VAL A 25 2.64 -2.34 8.60
N HIS A 26 2.04 -1.51 7.77
CA HIS A 26 2.53 -1.17 6.44
C HIS A 26 2.64 0.35 6.31
N TYR A 27 3.78 0.80 5.82
CA TYR A 27 4.02 2.19 5.47
C TYR A 27 3.94 2.32 3.96
N ILE A 28 2.98 3.10 3.48
CA ILE A 28 2.77 3.38 2.06
C ILE A 28 3.32 4.78 1.80
N PRO A 29 4.50 4.89 1.18
CA PRO A 29 5.08 6.19 0.89
C PRO A 29 4.26 6.92 -0.18
N PRO A 30 4.33 8.25 -0.24
CA PRO A 30 3.75 9.00 -1.32
C PRO A 30 4.40 8.64 -2.66
N LEU A 31 3.61 8.68 -3.71
CA LEU A 31 4.06 8.53 -5.08
C LEU A 31 4.15 9.92 -5.74
N THR A 32 5.23 10.17 -6.45
CA THR A 32 5.40 11.42 -7.18
C THR A 32 5.18 11.19 -8.67
N ASN A 33 4.45 12.08 -9.31
CA ASN A 33 4.38 12.12 -10.76
C ASN A 33 5.60 12.93 -11.27
N ASN A 34 6.49 12.28 -12.00
CA ASN A 34 7.76 12.87 -12.45
C ASN A 34 7.64 13.57 -13.81
N LYS A 35 6.46 14.02 -14.21
CA LYS A 35 6.29 14.66 -15.50
C LYS A 35 5.48 15.95 -15.40
N SER A 36 6.06 16.99 -16.04
CA SER A 36 5.33 18.16 -16.47
C SER A 36 4.03 17.75 -17.18
N LEU A 37 2.91 18.20 -16.66
CA LEU A 37 1.57 17.91 -17.15
C LEU A 37 1.32 18.45 -18.57
N SER A 38 2.24 19.26 -19.11
CA SER A 38 2.17 19.81 -20.46
C SER A 38 2.45 18.81 -21.59
N GLY A 39 2.82 17.58 -21.28
CA GLY A 39 3.31 16.59 -22.25
C GLY A 39 2.50 15.30 -22.38
N GLY A 40 1.23 15.24 -21.99
CA GLY A 40 0.40 14.03 -22.17
C GLY A 40 0.77 12.87 -21.27
N SER A 41 1.20 13.12 -20.05
CA SER A 41 1.42 12.09 -19.05
C SER A 41 0.10 11.55 -18.52
N SER A 42 0.04 10.23 -18.38
CA SER A 42 -1.09 9.57 -17.74
C SER A 42 -1.11 9.94 -16.26
N ILE A 43 -2.10 10.73 -15.87
CA ILE A 43 -2.38 10.98 -14.44
C ILE A 43 -3.21 9.81 -13.95
N PRO A 44 -2.89 9.21 -12.81
CA PRO A 44 -3.70 8.15 -12.23
C PRO A 44 -5.11 8.67 -11.95
N LEU A 45 -6.10 8.11 -12.66
CA LEU A 45 -7.49 8.54 -12.52
C LEU A 45 -8.10 7.95 -11.27
N ASP A 46 -7.96 6.63 -11.10
CA ASP A 46 -8.55 5.91 -9.99
C ASP A 46 -7.45 5.24 -9.17
N GLN A 47 -7.52 5.42 -7.86
CA GLN A 47 -6.52 4.90 -6.93
C GLN A 47 -7.22 4.11 -5.83
N TYR A 48 -6.75 2.89 -5.64
CA TYR A 48 -7.33 1.97 -4.67
C TYR A 48 -6.24 1.28 -3.84
N MET A 49 -6.55 1.07 -2.57
CA MET A 49 -5.79 0.18 -1.70
C MET A 49 -6.61 -1.08 -1.45
N TYR A 50 -6.01 -2.23 -1.71
CA TYR A 50 -6.60 -3.53 -1.44
C TYR A 50 -5.95 -4.16 -0.23
N LEU A 51 -6.77 -4.58 0.72
CA LEU A 51 -6.36 -5.23 1.95
C LEU A 51 -6.90 -6.66 1.96
N SER A 52 -6.05 -7.61 2.29
CA SER A 52 -6.45 -9.01 2.44
C SER A 52 -5.67 -9.67 3.57
N THR A 53 -6.18 -10.77 4.10
CA THR A 53 -5.57 -11.54 5.18
C THR A 53 -5.83 -13.03 4.97
N PRO A 54 -4.91 -13.92 5.39
CA PRO A 54 -5.18 -15.35 5.44
C PRO A 54 -6.05 -15.74 6.67
N SER A 55 -6.33 -14.82 7.59
CA SER A 55 -7.15 -15.08 8.78
C SER A 55 -8.59 -15.37 8.41
N GLU A 56 -9.15 -16.46 8.95
CA GLU A 56 -10.58 -16.77 8.86
C GLU A 56 -11.42 -15.91 9.82
N ASN A 57 -10.81 -15.44 10.90
CA ASN A 57 -11.43 -14.54 11.86
C ASN A 57 -11.38 -13.09 11.35
N ASN A 58 -12.33 -12.28 11.80
CA ASN A 58 -12.34 -10.86 11.52
C ASN A 58 -11.10 -10.17 12.11
N VAL A 59 -10.44 -9.39 11.27
CA VAL A 59 -9.28 -8.58 11.58
C VAL A 59 -9.69 -7.13 11.57
N THR A 60 -9.31 -6.38 12.60
CA THR A 60 -9.45 -4.94 12.65
C THR A 60 -8.27 -4.29 11.96
N VAL A 61 -8.55 -3.40 11.00
CA VAL A 61 -7.54 -2.63 10.29
C VAL A 61 -7.85 -1.15 10.32
N THR A 62 -6.84 -0.34 10.59
CA THR A 62 -6.94 1.13 10.59
C THR A 62 -6.02 1.69 9.51
N ILE A 63 -6.56 2.52 8.64
CA ILE A 63 -5.86 3.24 7.58
C ILE A 63 -5.76 4.69 8.02
N THR A 64 -4.55 5.17 8.22
CA THR A 64 -4.25 6.56 8.64
C THR A 64 -3.59 7.30 7.50
N PRO A 65 -4.29 8.25 6.85
CA PRO A 65 -3.69 9.15 5.88
C PRO A 65 -2.68 10.09 6.55
N LEU A 66 -1.55 10.33 5.89
CA LEU A 66 -0.50 11.22 6.45
C LEU A 66 -0.74 12.70 6.13
N ASN A 67 -1.77 13.03 5.36
CA ASN A 67 -2.16 14.41 5.05
C ASN A 67 -2.96 15.10 6.18
N GLY A 68 -3.22 14.38 7.29
CA GLY A 68 -3.98 14.90 8.43
C GLY A 68 -5.47 14.60 8.40
N ASP A 69 -5.96 13.90 7.37
CA ASP A 69 -7.34 13.39 7.34
C ASP A 69 -7.57 12.36 8.44
N SER A 70 -8.84 12.21 8.84
CA SER A 70 -9.21 11.25 9.88
C SER A 70 -8.94 9.80 9.46
N PRO A 71 -8.42 8.96 10.35
CA PRO A 71 -8.27 7.53 10.11
C PRO A 71 -9.60 6.84 9.80
N THR A 72 -9.53 5.81 8.96
CA THR A 72 -10.66 4.93 8.65
C THR A 72 -10.40 3.55 9.22
N THR A 73 -11.37 3.00 9.97
CA THR A 73 -11.24 1.67 10.59
C THR A 73 -12.28 0.70 10.04
N TYR A 74 -11.83 -0.49 9.70
CA TYR A 74 -12.64 -1.63 9.29
C TYR A 74 -12.45 -2.77 10.29
N ASN A 75 -13.56 -3.45 10.66
CA ASN A 75 -13.56 -4.54 11.65
C ASN A 75 -13.94 -5.90 11.06
N ASN A 76 -13.96 -6.02 9.74
CA ASN A 76 -14.51 -7.17 9.05
C ASN A 76 -13.61 -7.73 7.95
N LEU A 77 -12.32 -7.39 7.96
CA LEU A 77 -11.35 -7.98 7.06
C LEU A 77 -11.13 -9.45 7.42
N SER A 78 -11.32 -10.35 6.47
CA SER A 78 -11.06 -11.79 6.65
C SER A 78 -10.67 -12.43 5.32
N ASN A 79 -10.27 -13.70 5.34
CA ASN A 79 -9.89 -14.43 4.13
C ASN A 79 -10.98 -14.43 3.06
N GLY A 80 -12.26 -14.49 3.44
CA GLY A 80 -13.40 -14.43 2.53
C GLY A 80 -13.93 -13.03 2.25
N ASN A 81 -13.40 -11.99 2.89
CA ASN A 81 -13.92 -10.62 2.82
C ASN A 81 -12.79 -9.59 2.73
N PRO A 82 -12.11 -9.48 1.58
CA PRO A 82 -11.10 -8.44 1.36
C PRO A 82 -11.74 -7.04 1.33
N ILE A 83 -10.95 -6.03 1.69
CA ILE A 83 -11.38 -4.64 1.70
C ILE A 83 -10.74 -3.90 0.54
N ARG A 84 -11.53 -3.10 -0.16
CA ARG A 84 -11.07 -2.07 -1.09
C ARG A 84 -11.31 -0.70 -0.46
N TYR A 85 -10.22 0.02 -0.18
CA TYR A 85 -10.26 1.41 0.23
C TYR A 85 -10.07 2.30 -1.01
N ASP A 86 -10.99 3.23 -1.22
CA ASP A 86 -10.95 4.20 -2.31
C ASP A 86 -10.10 5.40 -1.86
N ILE A 87 -8.95 5.57 -2.50
CA ILE A 87 -8.04 6.70 -2.21
C ILE A 87 -8.50 7.96 -2.96
N GLY A 88 -9.29 7.77 -4.03
CA GLY A 88 -9.79 8.85 -4.86
C GLY A 88 -9.06 8.95 -6.20
N SER A 89 -9.26 10.10 -6.86
CA SER A 89 -8.71 10.41 -8.17
C SER A 89 -7.77 11.60 -8.08
N SER A 90 -6.67 11.57 -8.83
CA SER A 90 -5.79 12.73 -9.01
C SER A 90 -6.24 13.65 -10.15
N TRP A 91 -7.45 13.46 -10.65
CA TRP A 91 -7.97 14.24 -11.77
C TRP A 91 -9.39 14.73 -11.50
N SER A 92 -9.63 16.02 -11.74
CA SER A 92 -10.96 16.64 -11.68
C SER A 92 -11.22 17.43 -12.97
N GLY A 93 -11.88 16.79 -13.91
CA GLY A 93 -12.26 17.41 -15.19
C GLY A 93 -11.06 17.77 -16.05
N THR A 94 -10.53 18.97 -15.92
CA THR A 94 -9.39 19.48 -16.70
C THR A 94 -8.13 19.72 -15.88
N ASN A 95 -8.19 19.53 -14.56
CA ASN A 95 -7.10 19.89 -13.66
C ASN A 95 -6.60 18.70 -12.84
N TYR A 96 -5.30 18.70 -12.58
CA TYR A 96 -4.69 17.84 -11.60
C TYR A 96 -5.16 18.22 -10.18
N VAL A 97 -5.52 17.21 -9.40
CA VAL A 97 -5.86 17.34 -7.99
C VAL A 97 -4.94 16.42 -7.19
N PRO A 98 -4.18 16.94 -6.22
CA PRO A 98 -3.39 16.10 -5.35
C PRO A 98 -4.29 15.08 -4.64
N SER A 99 -3.91 13.80 -4.69
CA SER A 99 -4.57 12.76 -3.89
C SER A 99 -3.82 12.54 -2.59
N GLN A 100 -4.38 11.73 -1.70
CA GLN A 100 -3.71 11.30 -0.48
C GLN A 100 -2.45 10.46 -0.76
N LEU A 101 -2.31 9.91 -1.96
CA LEU A 101 -1.19 9.06 -2.36
C LEU A 101 -0.24 9.74 -3.33
N PHE A 102 -0.77 10.47 -4.32
CA PHE A 102 0.03 11.11 -5.36
C PHE A 102 0.22 12.59 -5.07
N VAL A 103 1.45 13.02 -5.18
CA VAL A 103 1.85 14.43 -5.09
C VAL A 103 2.48 14.87 -6.41
N ASP A 104 2.16 16.07 -6.85
CA ASP A 104 2.76 16.67 -8.02
C ASP A 104 4.12 17.28 -7.65
N HIS A 105 5.16 16.78 -8.30
CA HIS A 105 6.51 17.27 -8.10
C HIS A 105 6.70 18.75 -8.47
N GLU A 106 5.92 19.25 -9.44
CA GLU A 106 6.06 20.65 -9.90
C GLU A 106 5.39 21.65 -8.97
N THR A 107 4.24 21.30 -8.39
CA THR A 107 3.52 22.20 -7.48
C THR A 107 4.16 22.27 -6.10
N THR A 108 4.92 21.27 -5.71
CA THR A 108 5.61 21.23 -4.41
C THR A 108 7.03 21.79 -4.44
N GLY A 109 7.49 22.33 -5.57
CA GLY A 109 8.82 22.93 -5.69
C GLY A 109 9.98 21.95 -5.55
N GLY A 110 9.73 20.66 -5.79
CA GLY A 110 10.71 19.59 -5.64
C GLY A 110 10.97 19.18 -4.19
N ASP A 111 10.43 19.88 -3.22
CA ASP A 111 10.58 19.60 -1.81
C ASP A 111 9.32 18.94 -1.22
N THR A 112 9.50 17.70 -0.84
CA THR A 112 8.76 17.03 0.20
C THR A 112 7.26 16.81 -0.02
N ALA A 113 6.98 15.63 -0.50
CA ALA A 113 5.70 14.97 -0.31
C ALA A 113 5.40 14.70 1.19
N LEU A 114 5.57 15.73 2.05
CA LEU A 114 5.56 15.60 3.51
C LEU A 114 4.22 15.18 4.09
N ASN A 115 3.14 15.33 3.33
CA ASN A 115 1.80 15.11 3.83
C ASN A 115 0.99 14.18 2.91
N ALA A 116 1.62 13.16 2.34
CA ALA A 116 0.92 12.15 1.54
C ALA A 116 1.42 10.76 1.87
N GLY A 117 0.63 9.74 1.52
CA GLY A 117 0.88 8.36 1.90
C GLY A 117 0.02 7.90 3.06
N PHE A 118 0.25 6.70 3.53
CA PHE A 118 -0.56 6.07 4.57
C PHE A 118 0.27 5.24 5.53
N VAL A 119 -0.22 5.13 6.76
CA VAL A 119 0.10 4.06 7.70
C VAL A 119 -1.11 3.14 7.78
N VAL A 120 -0.91 1.84 7.59
CA VAL A 120 -1.96 0.82 7.73
C VAL A 120 -1.56 -0.09 8.88
N GLU A 121 -2.41 -0.17 9.89
CA GLU A 121 -2.18 -0.97 11.09
C GLU A 121 -3.30 -2.00 11.27
N ALA A 122 -2.94 -3.22 11.64
CA ALA A 122 -3.91 -4.29 11.87
C ALA A 122 -3.55 -5.11 13.12
N ASP A 123 -4.55 -5.72 13.74
CA ASP A 123 -4.37 -6.61 14.89
C ASP A 123 -3.77 -7.97 14.51
N CYS A 124 -3.92 -8.39 13.24
CA CYS A 124 -3.30 -9.58 12.66
C CYS A 124 -2.51 -9.22 11.38
N PRO A 125 -1.59 -10.09 10.92
CA PRO A 125 -0.86 -9.86 9.68
C PRO A 125 -1.77 -9.80 8.47
N ILE A 126 -1.54 -8.79 7.61
CA ILE A 126 -2.32 -8.51 6.39
C ILE A 126 -1.41 -8.29 5.19
N TYR A 127 -1.98 -8.41 3.99
CA TYR A 127 -1.40 -7.95 2.74
C TYR A 127 -2.00 -6.61 2.36
N VAL A 128 -1.16 -5.71 1.86
CA VAL A 128 -1.57 -4.41 1.32
C VAL A 128 -1.05 -4.29 -0.10
N SER A 129 -1.92 -3.92 -1.04
CA SER A 129 -1.50 -3.60 -2.41
C SER A 129 -2.19 -2.33 -2.89
N ILE A 130 -1.43 -1.49 -3.60
CA ILE A 130 -1.93 -0.28 -4.23
C ILE A 130 -2.15 -0.55 -5.71
N ARG A 131 -3.27 -0.08 -6.23
CA ARG A 131 -3.57 -0.08 -7.66
C ARG A 131 -4.05 1.29 -8.10
N TYR A 132 -3.64 1.67 -9.30
CA TYR A 132 -4.05 2.91 -9.98
C TYR A 132 -4.16 2.66 -11.49
N ASN A 133 -5.04 3.40 -12.15
CA ASN A 133 -5.25 3.37 -13.60
C ASN A 133 -4.71 4.65 -14.25
#